data_c42ebafcd6c14136d1ead437745f3aed
#
_entry.id   c42ebafcd6c14136d1ead437745f3aed
#
_cell.length_a   1.000
_cell.length_b   1.000
_cell.length_c   1.000
_cell.angle_alpha   90.00
_cell.angle_beta   90.00
_cell.angle_gamma   90.00
#
_symmetry.space_group_name_H-M   'P 1'
#
loop_
_entity.id
_entity.type
_entity.pdbx_description
1 polymer ?
#
loop_
_entity_poly.entity_id
_entity_poly.type
_entity_poly.pdbx_seq_one_letter_code
_entity_poly.pdbx_strand_id
1 'polypeptide(L)'
;MSKKILPISYPMITSWQWHATLFSIIGDDEKAKNWIFSNYIQLRCYNIEEIFTGDEMLLADMMPGSSSLKECPYLLFSLMTKEQVESYCGDILTFIKKTINLGGYVYGVFDEAKILCDSGADYKFPHELFIYGYDDEEQQFYVGDFTFGEHYSYSKVSYLSL
;
A
#
# COMPACT_ATOMS: atom_id res chain seq x y z
N MET A 1 25.07 9.62 0.39
CA MET A 1 23.67 9.50 -0.01
C MET A 1 23.32 8.03 -0.02
N SER A 2 22.20 7.65 0.53
CA SER A 2 21.85 6.25 0.70
C SER A 2 20.64 5.89 -0.18
N LYS A 3 20.66 4.65 -0.67
CA LYS A 3 19.56 4.06 -1.43
C LYS A 3 19.30 2.68 -0.88
N LYS A 4 18.05 2.33 -0.69
CA LYS A 4 17.64 1.00 -0.28
C LYS A 4 16.31 0.62 -0.90
N ILE A 5 16.26 -0.58 -1.46
CA ILE A 5 15.06 -1.17 -2.05
C ILE A 5 14.89 -2.55 -1.42
N LEU A 6 13.73 -2.81 -0.87
CA LEU A 6 13.37 -4.11 -0.32
C LEU A 6 12.91 -5.05 -1.43
N PRO A 7 13.11 -6.37 -1.28
CA PRO A 7 12.67 -7.34 -2.27
C PRO A 7 11.14 -7.36 -2.39
N ILE A 8 10.66 -7.35 -3.60
CA ILE A 8 9.24 -7.47 -3.94
C ILE A 8 9.08 -8.35 -5.18
N SER A 9 7.90 -8.94 -5.32
CA SER A 9 7.46 -9.63 -6.55
C SER A 9 6.23 -8.95 -7.12
N TYR A 10 5.97 -9.12 -8.44
CA TYR A 10 4.72 -8.60 -8.99
C TYR A 10 3.54 -9.40 -8.45
N PRO A 11 2.52 -8.74 -7.88
CA PRO A 11 1.44 -9.43 -7.18
C PRO A 11 0.55 -10.22 -8.13
N MET A 12 0.20 -11.45 -7.73
CA MET A 12 -0.71 -12.30 -8.50
C MET A 12 -2.16 -11.83 -8.47
N ILE A 13 -2.54 -11.03 -7.49
CA ILE A 13 -3.86 -10.42 -7.32
C ILE A 13 -3.69 -8.93 -7.12
N THR A 14 -4.30 -8.14 -7.99
CA THR A 14 -4.23 -6.68 -8.01
C THR A 14 -5.63 -6.04 -7.97
N SER A 15 -6.65 -6.75 -7.48
CA SER A 15 -8.01 -6.21 -7.40
C SER A 15 -8.15 -5.02 -6.44
N TRP A 16 -7.32 -5.00 -5.38
CA TRP A 16 -7.28 -3.94 -4.38
C TRP A 16 -5.85 -3.69 -3.90
N GLN A 17 -5.60 -2.48 -3.41
CA GLN A 17 -4.27 -2.07 -2.93
C GLN A 17 -3.72 -2.98 -1.82
N TRP A 18 -4.57 -3.39 -0.86
CA TRP A 18 -4.15 -4.31 0.22
C TRP A 18 -3.77 -5.70 -0.29
N HIS A 19 -4.44 -6.24 -1.32
CA HIS A 19 -4.04 -7.51 -1.94
C HIS A 19 -2.72 -7.36 -2.70
N ALA A 20 -2.62 -6.32 -3.54
CA ALA A 20 -1.41 -6.06 -4.29
C ALA A 20 -0.21 -5.87 -3.36
N THR A 21 -0.37 -5.12 -2.27
CA THR A 21 0.68 -4.93 -1.25
C THR A 21 1.10 -6.26 -0.61
N LEU A 22 0.12 -7.05 -0.15
CA LEU A 22 0.39 -8.35 0.47
C LEU A 22 1.17 -9.27 -0.46
N PHE A 23 0.68 -9.46 -1.69
CA PHE A 23 1.31 -10.35 -2.66
C PHE A 23 2.63 -9.80 -3.21
N SER A 24 2.86 -8.49 -3.18
CA SER A 24 4.17 -7.93 -3.47
C SER A 24 5.23 -8.38 -2.46
N ILE A 25 4.82 -8.58 -1.20
CA ILE A 25 5.74 -8.97 -0.11
C ILE A 25 5.92 -10.49 -0.03
N ILE A 26 4.82 -11.25 -0.07
CA ILE A 26 4.84 -12.70 0.23
C ILE A 26 4.58 -13.59 -0.99
N GLY A 27 4.29 -13.03 -2.16
CA GLY A 27 3.84 -13.81 -3.33
C GLY A 27 4.82 -14.91 -3.76
N ASP A 28 6.11 -14.67 -3.62
CA ASP A 28 7.18 -15.63 -3.95
C ASP A 28 7.65 -16.45 -2.75
N ASP A 29 7.10 -16.27 -1.55
CA ASP A 29 7.47 -17.07 -0.39
C ASP A 29 6.79 -18.44 -0.43
N GLU A 30 7.58 -19.48 -0.69
CA GLU A 30 7.11 -20.87 -0.72
C GLU A 30 6.39 -21.28 0.58
N LYS A 31 6.79 -20.73 1.72
CA LYS A 31 6.15 -21.04 3.01
C LYS A 31 4.74 -20.44 3.10
N ALA A 32 4.49 -19.31 2.43
CA ALA A 32 3.20 -18.66 2.43
C ALA A 32 2.18 -19.32 1.49
N LYS A 33 2.61 -20.14 0.52
CA LYS A 33 1.74 -20.71 -0.51
C LYS A 33 0.52 -21.45 0.04
N ASN A 34 0.69 -22.27 1.06
CA ASN A 34 -0.43 -23.03 1.62
C ASN A 34 -1.46 -22.10 2.27
N TRP A 35 -1.01 -21.05 2.93
CA TRP A 35 -1.89 -20.05 3.51
C TRP A 35 -2.61 -19.24 2.41
N ILE A 36 -1.88 -18.82 1.38
CA ILE A 36 -2.44 -18.13 0.23
C ILE A 36 -3.57 -18.97 -0.40
N PHE A 37 -3.28 -20.22 -0.76
CA PHE A 37 -4.27 -21.09 -1.39
C PHE A 37 -5.45 -21.43 -0.50
N SER A 38 -5.28 -21.45 0.82
CA SER A 38 -6.38 -21.68 1.76
C SER A 38 -7.28 -20.46 1.96
N ASN A 39 -6.76 -19.26 1.78
CA ASN A 39 -7.48 -18.03 2.09
C ASN A 39 -7.99 -17.27 0.84
N TYR A 40 -7.35 -17.46 -0.31
CA TYR A 40 -7.67 -16.75 -1.55
C TYR A 40 -8.40 -17.62 -2.59
N ILE A 41 -9.24 -18.55 -2.12
CA ILE A 41 -10.06 -19.41 -2.98
C ILE A 41 -11.52 -18.98 -3.01
N GLN A 42 -11.93 -18.05 -2.16
CA GLN A 42 -13.32 -17.62 -2.05
C GLN A 42 -13.48 -16.15 -2.42
N LEU A 43 -14.50 -15.87 -3.20
CA LEU A 43 -14.98 -14.52 -3.46
C LEU A 43 -16.16 -14.22 -2.53
N ARG A 44 -16.16 -13.03 -1.97
CA ARG A 44 -17.29 -12.45 -1.28
C ARG A 44 -17.91 -11.40 -2.19
N CYS A 45 -19.21 -11.49 -2.41
CA CYS A 45 -19.96 -10.47 -3.10
C CYS A 45 -20.82 -9.69 -2.10
N TYR A 46 -20.79 -8.39 -2.22
CA TYR A 46 -21.63 -7.48 -1.43
C TYR A 46 -22.56 -6.75 -2.39
N ASN A 47 -23.83 -6.69 -2.04
CA ASN A 47 -24.73 -5.73 -2.63
C ASN A 47 -24.73 -4.51 -1.73
N ILE A 48 -24.22 -3.39 -2.23
CA ILE A 48 -24.16 -2.12 -1.51
C ILE A 48 -24.98 -1.09 -2.27
N GLU A 49 -25.81 -0.37 -1.53
CA GLU A 49 -26.48 0.82 -2.06
C GLU A 49 -25.46 1.94 -2.08
N GLU A 50 -25.23 2.53 -3.24
CA GLU A 50 -24.31 3.65 -3.37
C GLU A 50 -24.90 4.88 -2.68
N ILE A 51 -24.18 5.41 -1.70
CA ILE A 51 -24.66 6.49 -0.81
C ILE A 51 -24.99 7.76 -1.59
N PHE A 52 -24.35 7.99 -2.75
CA PHE A 52 -24.49 9.23 -3.51
C PHE A 52 -25.49 9.13 -4.64
N THR A 53 -25.67 7.98 -5.26
CA THR A 53 -26.53 7.81 -6.43
C THR A 53 -27.80 7.00 -6.10
N GLY A 54 -27.78 6.24 -5.02
CA GLY A 54 -28.86 5.31 -4.67
C GLY A 54 -28.92 4.06 -5.55
N ASP A 55 -27.91 3.87 -6.41
CA ASP A 55 -27.82 2.69 -7.26
C ASP A 55 -27.31 1.48 -6.49
N GLU A 56 -27.80 0.30 -6.81
CA GLU A 56 -27.23 -0.93 -6.27
C GLU A 56 -25.94 -1.28 -7.00
N MET A 57 -24.83 -1.41 -6.26
CA MET A 57 -23.55 -1.83 -6.78
C MET A 57 -23.16 -3.19 -6.21
N LEU A 58 -22.81 -4.11 -7.11
CA LEU A 58 -22.23 -5.40 -6.72
C LEU A 58 -20.70 -5.24 -6.57
N LEU A 59 -20.22 -5.28 -5.34
CA LEU A 59 -18.80 -5.30 -5.06
C LEU A 59 -18.35 -6.75 -4.78
N ALA A 60 -17.33 -7.20 -5.50
CA ALA A 60 -16.70 -8.49 -5.28
C ALA A 60 -15.28 -8.31 -4.74
N ASP A 61 -14.93 -9.06 -3.71
CA ASP A 61 -13.60 -9.09 -3.15
C ASP A 61 -13.20 -10.51 -2.73
N MET A 62 -11.89 -10.74 -2.66
CA MET A 62 -11.33 -11.99 -2.14
C MET A 62 -11.45 -12.01 -0.60
N MET A 63 -11.71 -13.17 -0.04
CA MET A 63 -11.50 -13.40 1.39
C MET A 63 -10.01 -13.61 1.67
N PRO A 64 -9.40 -12.97 2.66
CA PRO A 64 -9.92 -12.22 3.79
C PRO A 64 -10.21 -10.71 3.57
N GLY A 65 -10.13 -10.19 2.36
CA GLY A 65 -10.45 -8.79 2.08
C GLY A 65 -9.42 -7.79 2.64
N SER A 66 -9.88 -6.62 3.05
CA SER A 66 -9.01 -5.53 3.54
C SER A 66 -8.23 -5.86 4.82
N SER A 67 -8.63 -6.89 5.57
CA SER A 67 -7.90 -7.36 6.75
C SER A 67 -6.67 -8.24 6.41
N SER A 68 -6.47 -8.58 5.15
CA SER A 68 -5.46 -9.53 4.68
C SER A 68 -4.04 -9.23 5.17
N LEU A 69 -3.60 -7.98 5.18
CA LEU A 69 -2.27 -7.59 5.69
C LEU A 69 -2.11 -7.88 7.19
N LYS A 70 -3.16 -7.62 7.97
CA LYS A 70 -3.16 -7.82 9.43
C LYS A 70 -3.27 -9.30 9.81
N GLU A 71 -4.01 -10.07 9.03
CA GLU A 71 -4.32 -11.48 9.33
C GLU A 71 -3.27 -12.44 8.77
N CYS A 72 -2.36 -11.96 7.92
CA CYS A 72 -1.31 -12.77 7.34
C CYS A 72 -0.30 -13.23 8.40
N PRO A 73 -0.13 -14.55 8.65
CA PRO A 73 0.79 -15.05 9.67
C PRO A 73 2.28 -14.93 9.27
N TYR A 74 2.56 -14.56 8.04
CA TYR A 74 3.92 -14.38 7.51
C TYR A 74 4.39 -12.92 7.56
N LEU A 75 3.55 -12.00 8.06
CA LEU A 75 3.87 -10.60 8.25
C LEU A 75 3.71 -10.19 9.71
N LEU A 76 4.61 -9.36 10.19
CA LEU A 76 4.41 -8.62 11.43
C LEU A 76 3.80 -7.27 11.04
N PHE A 77 2.54 -7.08 11.39
CA PHE A 77 1.81 -5.86 11.09
C PHE A 77 1.71 -4.97 12.34
N SER A 78 2.09 -3.70 12.21
CA SER A 78 1.96 -2.70 13.25
C SER A 78 1.24 -1.47 12.70
N LEU A 79 0.23 -1.00 13.41
CA LEU A 79 -0.50 0.21 13.07
C LEU A 79 0.01 1.38 13.93
N MET A 80 0.31 2.50 13.28
CA MET A 80 0.71 3.74 13.94
C MET A 80 -0.11 4.91 13.41
N THR A 81 -0.49 5.83 14.30
CA THR A 81 -1.08 7.11 13.88
C THR A 81 0.00 8.10 13.46
N LYS A 82 -0.40 9.14 12.73
CA LYS A 82 0.51 10.22 12.33
C LYS A 82 1.22 10.84 13.55
N GLU A 83 0.48 11.11 14.61
CA GLU A 83 0.99 11.72 15.84
C GLU A 83 2.03 10.81 16.52
N GLN A 84 1.84 9.49 16.48
CA GLN A 84 2.84 8.53 17.00
C GLN A 84 4.10 8.56 16.14
N VAL A 85 3.97 8.57 14.81
CA VAL A 85 5.10 8.66 13.89
C VAL A 85 5.89 9.94 14.13
N GLU A 86 5.24 11.09 14.21
CA GLU A 86 5.85 12.38 14.49
C GLU A 86 6.55 12.42 15.86
N SER A 87 5.91 11.84 16.88
CA SER A 87 6.47 11.78 18.23
C SER A 87 7.73 10.92 18.32
N TYR A 88 7.79 9.78 17.61
CA TYR A 88 8.93 8.86 17.68
C TYR A 88 10.06 9.18 16.70
N CYS A 89 9.73 9.74 15.55
CA CYS A 89 10.68 9.94 14.46
C CYS A 89 10.88 11.39 14.04
N GLY A 90 10.03 12.30 14.51
CA GLY A 90 10.06 13.72 14.17
C GLY A 90 9.27 14.05 12.89
N ASP A 91 9.35 13.22 11.87
CA ASP A 91 8.65 13.38 10.60
C ASP A 91 8.43 12.04 9.87
N ILE A 92 7.52 12.06 8.91
CA ILE A 92 7.14 10.87 8.13
C ILE A 92 8.28 10.36 7.24
N LEU A 93 9.08 11.24 6.66
CA LEU A 93 10.20 10.89 5.79
C LEU A 93 11.25 10.09 6.55
N THR A 94 11.61 10.57 7.74
CA THR A 94 12.52 9.88 8.66
C THR A 94 11.98 8.53 9.09
N PHE A 95 10.70 8.46 9.41
CA PHE A 95 10.03 7.20 9.78
C PHE A 95 10.11 6.17 8.64
N ILE A 96 9.72 6.54 7.42
CA ILE A 96 9.74 5.64 6.27
C ILE A 96 11.15 5.10 6.04
N LYS A 97 12.16 5.98 5.99
CA LYS A 97 13.56 5.56 5.78
C LYS A 97 14.08 4.63 6.87
N LYS A 98 13.79 4.92 8.15
CA LYS A 98 14.15 4.04 9.26
C LYS A 98 13.51 2.68 9.14
N THR A 99 12.21 2.63 8.81
CA THR A 99 11.47 1.39 8.62
C THR A 99 12.06 0.54 7.50
N ILE A 100 12.31 1.15 6.33
CA ILE A 100 12.95 0.48 5.19
C ILE A 100 14.36 -0.02 5.55
N ASN A 101 15.13 0.76 6.31
CA ASN A 101 16.47 0.37 6.76
C ASN A 101 16.45 -0.83 7.71
N LEU A 102 15.40 -1.00 8.48
CA LEU A 102 15.18 -2.16 9.35
C LEU A 102 14.58 -3.38 8.60
N GLY A 103 14.29 -3.25 7.31
CA GLY A 103 13.69 -4.33 6.51
C GLY A 103 12.17 -4.35 6.54
N GLY A 104 11.53 -3.30 7.08
CA GLY A 104 10.08 -3.16 7.12
C GLY A 104 9.57 -2.39 5.91
N TYR A 105 8.42 -2.80 5.40
CA TYR A 105 7.66 -2.07 4.38
C TYR A 105 6.73 -1.05 5.04
N VAL A 106 6.33 -0.03 4.30
CA VAL A 106 5.35 0.95 4.76
C VAL A 106 4.12 0.89 3.88
N TYR A 107 2.96 0.80 4.50
CA TYR A 107 1.65 0.90 3.85
C TYR A 107 0.83 1.95 4.60
N GLY A 108 0.30 2.91 3.90
CA GLY A 108 -0.42 4.01 4.52
C GLY A 108 -1.33 4.75 3.57
N VAL A 109 -2.15 5.66 4.13
CA VAL A 109 -3.02 6.55 3.35
C VAL A 109 -2.34 7.90 3.25
N PHE A 110 -2.15 8.36 2.02
CA PHE A 110 -1.51 9.62 1.66
C PHE A 110 -2.45 10.48 0.81
N ASP A 111 -2.07 11.71 0.57
CA ASP A 111 -2.82 12.64 -0.27
C ASP A 111 -2.42 12.47 -1.74
N GLU A 112 -3.23 11.76 -2.53
CA GLU A 112 -2.95 11.49 -3.94
C GLU A 112 -2.81 12.75 -4.78
N ALA A 113 -3.56 13.81 -4.47
CA ALA A 113 -3.45 15.08 -5.18
C ALA A 113 -2.03 15.66 -5.13
N LYS A 114 -1.32 15.47 -4.02
CA LYS A 114 0.10 15.85 -3.90
C LYS A 114 1.02 14.91 -4.67
N ILE A 115 0.73 13.61 -4.69
CA ILE A 115 1.51 12.61 -5.40
C ILE A 115 1.48 12.88 -6.90
N LEU A 116 0.33 13.21 -7.45
CA LEU A 116 0.14 13.55 -8.86
C LEU A 116 0.69 14.94 -9.25
N CYS A 117 1.24 15.69 -8.27
CA CYS A 117 1.72 17.06 -8.49
C CYS A 117 0.64 18.01 -9.01
N ASP A 118 -0.62 17.73 -8.77
CA ASP A 118 -1.74 18.62 -9.09
C ASP A 118 -1.83 19.71 -8.02
N SER A 119 -0.87 20.63 -8.05
CA SER A 119 -0.69 21.72 -7.09
C SER A 119 -1.84 22.73 -7.08
N GLY A 120 -2.87 22.51 -7.89
CA GLY A 120 -4.06 23.35 -7.99
C GLY A 120 -5.33 22.71 -7.41
N ALA A 121 -5.27 21.48 -6.92
CA ALA A 121 -6.43 20.83 -6.36
C ALA A 121 -6.73 21.32 -4.94
N ASP A 122 -7.83 21.99 -4.75
CA ASP A 122 -8.34 22.43 -3.43
C ASP A 122 -8.92 21.27 -2.58
N TYR A 123 -8.82 20.02 -3.08
CA TYR A 123 -9.32 18.83 -2.39
C TYR A 123 -8.21 17.87 -2.05
N LYS A 124 -8.35 17.20 -0.91
CA LYS A 124 -7.51 16.08 -0.51
C LYS A 124 -8.15 14.79 -1.01
N PHE A 125 -7.36 13.95 -1.65
CA PHE A 125 -7.81 12.62 -2.06
C PHE A 125 -7.01 11.55 -1.32
N PRO A 126 -7.56 10.99 -0.24
CA PRO A 126 -6.87 9.95 0.51
C PRO A 126 -6.73 8.68 -0.36
N HIS A 127 -5.51 8.25 -0.57
CA HIS A 127 -5.19 7.05 -1.34
C HIS A 127 -4.17 6.18 -0.63
N GLU A 128 -4.34 4.88 -0.77
CA GLU A 128 -3.44 3.90 -0.15
C GLU A 128 -2.17 3.74 -1.00
N LEU A 129 -1.01 3.81 -0.35
CA LEU A 129 0.29 3.71 -0.98
C LEU A 129 1.14 2.65 -0.30
N PHE A 130 1.78 1.79 -1.08
CA PHE A 130 2.77 0.83 -0.63
C PHE A 130 4.18 1.33 -0.93
N ILE A 131 5.02 1.50 0.09
CA ILE A 131 6.39 2.01 -0.04
C ILE A 131 7.37 0.89 0.32
N TYR A 132 8.27 0.55 -0.60
CA TYR A 132 9.22 -0.55 -0.44
C TYR A 132 10.69 -0.14 -0.61
N GLY A 133 10.95 1.14 -0.86
CA GLY A 133 12.32 1.62 -1.02
C GLY A 133 12.43 3.14 -1.07
N TYR A 134 13.66 3.62 -1.03
CA TYR A 134 13.96 5.04 -1.17
C TYR A 134 15.30 5.26 -1.87
N ASP A 135 15.49 6.48 -2.40
CA ASP A 135 16.69 6.95 -3.05
C ASP A 135 16.96 8.40 -2.65
N ASP A 136 17.98 8.63 -1.82
CA ASP A 136 18.34 9.96 -1.33
C ASP A 136 19.00 10.85 -2.40
N GLU A 137 19.58 10.26 -3.42
CA GLU A 137 20.19 11.01 -4.51
C GLU A 137 19.09 11.61 -5.41
N GLU A 138 18.09 10.79 -5.74
CA GLU A 138 16.94 11.20 -6.55
C GLU A 138 15.83 11.87 -5.72
N GLN A 139 15.92 11.88 -4.39
CA GLN A 139 14.90 12.39 -3.48
C GLN A 139 13.52 11.76 -3.71
N GLN A 140 13.49 10.42 -3.84
CA GLN A 140 12.31 9.67 -4.25
C GLN A 140 12.09 8.40 -3.39
N PHE A 141 10.83 8.02 -3.23
CA PHE A 141 10.42 6.70 -2.77
C PHE A 141 10.08 5.79 -3.94
N TYR A 142 10.34 4.50 -3.76
CA TYR A 142 9.84 3.44 -4.62
C TYR A 142 8.51 2.94 -4.06
N VAL A 143 7.46 3.00 -4.88
CA VAL A 143 6.09 2.73 -4.46
C VAL A 143 5.37 1.78 -5.39
N GLY A 144 4.32 1.13 -4.89
CA GLY A 144 3.40 0.32 -5.66
C GLY A 144 1.97 0.75 -5.38
N ASP A 145 1.23 1.11 -6.43
CA ASP A 145 -0.16 1.56 -6.33
C ASP A 145 -0.89 1.61 -7.67
N PHE A 146 -2.09 2.19 -7.68
CA PHE A 146 -2.93 2.43 -8.86
C PHE A 146 -2.93 3.90 -9.33
N THR A 147 -2.21 4.80 -8.65
CA THR A 147 -2.26 6.26 -8.89
C THR A 147 -1.91 6.65 -10.32
N PHE A 148 -0.97 5.96 -10.96
CA PHE A 148 -0.46 6.32 -12.28
C PHE A 148 -1.09 5.54 -13.43
N GLY A 149 -2.26 4.93 -13.23
CA GLY A 149 -2.94 4.20 -14.30
C GLY A 149 -4.11 3.36 -13.79
N GLU A 150 -4.79 2.67 -14.72
CA GLU A 150 -5.90 1.78 -14.40
C GLU A 150 -5.45 0.45 -13.77
N HIS A 151 -4.14 0.21 -13.72
CA HIS A 151 -3.56 -1.05 -13.24
C HIS A 151 -2.50 -0.80 -12.18
N TYR A 152 -2.41 -1.73 -11.25
CA TYR A 152 -1.34 -1.71 -10.25
C TYR A 152 0.03 -1.68 -10.93
N SER A 153 0.87 -0.75 -10.50
CA SER A 153 2.22 -0.57 -11.06
C SER A 153 3.22 -0.15 -10.00
N TYR A 154 4.49 -0.37 -10.28
CA TYR A 154 5.59 0.17 -9.50
C TYR A 154 6.07 1.48 -10.11
N SER A 155 6.18 2.49 -9.27
CA SER A 155 6.52 3.85 -9.67
C SER A 155 7.46 4.52 -8.65
N LYS A 156 7.73 5.79 -8.85
CA LYS A 156 8.53 6.62 -7.96
C LYS A 156 7.76 7.88 -7.60
N VAL A 157 7.82 8.26 -6.34
CA VAL A 157 7.15 9.44 -5.80
C VAL A 157 8.18 10.33 -5.10
N SER A 158 8.14 11.63 -5.36
CA SER A 158 9.03 12.61 -4.72
C SER A 158 8.82 12.64 -3.19
N TYR A 159 9.89 12.85 -2.44
CA TYR A 159 9.79 13.12 -1.00
C TYR A 159 8.89 14.30 -0.64
N LEU A 160 8.80 15.28 -1.54
CA LEU A 160 7.99 16.48 -1.34
C LEU A 160 6.49 16.23 -1.51
N SER A 161 6.12 15.08 -2.07
CA SER A 161 4.72 14.70 -2.32
C SER A 161 4.07 13.95 -1.15
N LEU A 162 4.79 13.62 -0.11
CA LEU A 162 4.30 12.93 1.09
C LEU A 162 4.32 13.88 2.29
#